data_d31d29ce57b6dcd7eb4941145c3aedc4
#
_entry.id   d31d29ce57b6dcd7eb4941145c3aedc4
#
_cell.length_a   1.000
_cell.length_b   1.000
_cell.length_c   1.000
_cell.angle_alpha   90.00
_cell.angle_beta   90.00
_cell.angle_gamma   90.00
#
_symmetry.space_group_name_H-M   'P 1'
#
loop_
_entity.id
_entity.type
_entity.pdbx_description
1 polymer ?
#
loop_
_entity_poly.entity_id
_entity_poly.type
_entity_poly.pdbx_seq_one_letter_code
_entity_poly.pdbx_strand_id
1 'polypeptide(L)'
;MNEHGQEIVLLVHPNGSICEVYKYGATVTRFKTACGREVIWVSEKAKLDGSKAIRGGIPIVFPQFGRPDERMPQHGFVRNAKWTLLEGNSVNQESAEHAEIMCTLGIGHESATHEAWPHPYKLELAVKLLPSKLVTSLTVTNLGAAAFEFQTLLHTYYAVDHISHVQVGARVHDRNCPSAWWAAGHCAQNCLSLDGLASLPALVECASPRRICAAGRRPRRLQLCGQAPAGPQGRPS
;
A
#
# COMPACT_ATOMS: atom_id res chain seq x y z
N MET A 1 7.40 19.63 5.07
CA MET A 1 8.29 19.23 3.95
C MET A 1 9.49 18.52 4.52
N ASN A 2 10.05 17.53 3.80
CA ASN A 2 11.31 16.92 4.18
C ASN A 2 12.50 17.80 3.76
N GLU A 3 13.73 17.35 4.05
CA GLU A 3 14.98 18.04 3.66
C GLU A 3 15.19 18.16 2.13
N HIS A 4 14.46 17.36 1.33
CA HIS A 4 14.47 17.41 -0.14
C HIS A 4 13.29 18.18 -0.73
N GLY A 5 12.54 18.94 0.08
CA GLY A 5 11.41 19.76 -0.36
C GLY A 5 10.14 18.97 -0.71
N GLN A 6 10.09 17.65 -0.41
CA GLN A 6 8.88 16.87 -0.64
C GLN A 6 7.86 17.09 0.49
N GLU A 7 6.59 17.17 0.10
CA GLU A 7 5.50 17.31 1.05
C GLU A 7 5.19 15.98 1.73
N ILE A 8 5.14 16.01 3.05
CA ILE A 8 4.80 14.88 3.90
C ILE A 8 3.60 15.21 4.79
N VAL A 9 2.82 14.19 5.13
CA VAL A 9 1.79 14.22 6.17
C VAL A 9 2.31 13.41 7.34
N LEU A 10 2.34 14.03 8.52
CA LEU A 10 2.78 13.40 9.76
C LEU A 10 1.55 13.18 10.64
N LEU A 11 1.25 11.92 10.96
CA LEU A 11 0.24 11.53 11.93
C LEU A 11 0.94 11.21 13.24
N VAL A 12 0.53 11.87 14.31
CA VAL A 12 1.09 11.69 15.66
C VAL A 12 -0.03 11.33 16.61
N HIS A 13 0.03 10.13 17.14
CA HIS A 13 -0.93 9.64 18.12
C HIS A 13 -0.54 10.10 19.54
N PRO A 14 -1.50 10.40 20.44
CA PRO A 14 -1.21 10.85 21.81
C PRO A 14 -0.32 9.89 22.62
N ASN A 15 -0.33 8.58 22.31
CA ASN A 15 0.55 7.60 22.95
C ASN A 15 2.01 7.63 22.47
N GLY A 16 2.36 8.51 21.51
CA GLY A 16 3.70 8.64 20.93
C GLY A 16 3.95 7.81 19.68
N SER A 17 2.97 7.05 19.16
CA SER A 17 3.08 6.40 17.84
C SER A 17 3.08 7.44 16.72
N ILE A 18 3.82 7.17 15.65
CA ILE A 18 4.02 8.10 14.53
C ILE A 18 3.85 7.36 13.21
N CYS A 19 3.15 7.99 12.26
CA CYS A 19 3.11 7.55 10.88
C CYS A 19 3.44 8.73 9.96
N GLU A 20 4.31 8.47 8.97
CA GLU A 20 4.70 9.45 7.95
C GLU A 20 4.24 8.99 6.58
N VAL A 21 3.60 9.87 5.82
CA VAL A 21 3.10 9.61 4.48
C VAL A 21 3.61 10.68 3.53
N TYR A 22 4.34 10.29 2.49
CA TYR A 22 4.75 11.18 1.42
C TYR A 22 3.59 11.41 0.45
N LYS A 23 3.35 12.66 0.05
CA LYS A 23 2.40 12.95 -1.02
C LYS A 23 2.86 12.39 -2.37
N TYR A 24 4.17 12.23 -2.57
CA TYR A 24 4.70 11.54 -3.74
C TYR A 24 4.44 10.03 -3.62
N GLY A 25 3.61 9.50 -4.53
CA GLY A 25 3.19 8.11 -4.54
C GLY A 25 2.23 7.73 -3.42
N ALA A 26 1.75 8.66 -2.61
CA ALA A 26 0.99 8.42 -1.36
C ALA A 26 1.65 7.31 -0.51
N THR A 27 2.97 7.34 -0.43
CA THR A 27 3.75 6.25 0.15
C THR A 27 3.89 6.46 1.66
N VAL A 28 3.38 5.52 2.46
CA VAL A 28 3.72 5.45 3.89
C VAL A 28 5.18 5.07 4.00
N THR A 29 6.00 5.94 4.58
CA THR A 29 7.45 5.71 4.71
C THR A 29 7.88 5.33 6.11
N ARG A 30 7.03 5.62 7.11
CA ARG A 30 7.32 5.34 8.50
C ARG A 30 6.08 4.93 9.26
N PHE A 31 6.21 3.92 10.08
CA PHE A 31 5.32 3.64 11.19
C PHE A 31 6.17 3.22 12.39
N LYS A 32 6.17 4.09 13.41
CA LYS A 32 6.83 3.87 14.69
C LYS A 32 5.77 3.70 15.77
N THR A 33 5.87 2.61 16.51
CA THR A 33 4.96 2.33 17.64
C THR A 33 5.32 3.15 18.87
N ALA A 34 4.42 3.23 19.86
CA ALA A 34 4.63 3.92 21.12
C ALA A 34 5.86 3.42 21.90
N CYS A 35 6.20 2.12 21.78
CA CYS A 35 7.41 1.55 22.40
C CYS A 35 8.70 1.85 21.61
N GLY A 36 8.63 2.66 20.56
CA GLY A 36 9.81 3.09 19.79
C GLY A 36 10.21 2.18 18.64
N ARG A 37 9.48 1.06 18.41
CA ARG A 37 9.79 0.12 17.32
C ARG A 37 9.39 0.68 15.97
N GLU A 38 10.31 0.69 15.01
CA GLU A 38 10.04 0.95 13.60
C GLU A 38 9.46 -0.33 12.96
N VAL A 39 8.32 -0.21 12.31
CA VAL A 39 7.61 -1.34 11.67
C VAL A 39 7.83 -1.37 10.16
N ILE A 40 7.97 -0.20 9.57
CA ILE A 40 8.16 -0.02 8.13
C ILE A 40 9.62 0.21 7.83
N TRP A 41 10.11 -0.46 6.78
CA TRP A 41 11.47 -0.29 6.29
C TRP A 41 11.50 0.55 5.01
N VAL A 42 12.45 1.47 4.94
CA VAL A 42 12.80 2.24 3.75
C VAL A 42 14.29 2.08 3.50
N SER A 43 14.68 1.86 2.25
CA SER A 43 16.09 1.73 1.87
C SER A 43 16.85 3.04 2.12
N GLU A 44 18.04 2.97 2.68
CA GLU A 44 18.96 4.11 2.79
C GLU A 44 19.32 4.74 1.43
N LYS A 45 19.19 3.94 0.35
CA LYS A 45 19.40 4.38 -1.03
C LYS A 45 18.11 4.87 -1.71
N ALA A 46 17.02 4.97 -0.98
CA ALA A 46 15.76 5.48 -1.54
C ALA A 46 15.92 6.94 -1.97
N LYS A 47 15.34 7.28 -3.11
CA LYS A 47 15.25 8.66 -3.56
C LYS A 47 13.99 9.27 -2.95
N LEU A 48 14.18 10.23 -2.05
CA LEU A 48 13.09 10.94 -1.36
C LEU A 48 12.87 12.35 -1.91
N ASP A 49 13.32 12.57 -3.13
CA ASP A 49 13.29 13.83 -3.87
C ASP A 49 12.20 13.88 -4.96
N GLY A 50 11.40 12.81 -5.09
CA GLY A 50 10.36 12.70 -6.12
C GLY A 50 10.87 12.29 -7.50
N SER A 51 12.16 11.99 -7.67
CA SER A 51 12.75 11.60 -8.96
C SER A 51 12.41 10.16 -9.36
N LYS A 52 12.13 9.29 -8.39
CA LYS A 52 11.80 7.87 -8.59
C LYS A 52 10.84 7.40 -7.51
N ALA A 53 10.12 6.30 -7.78
CA ALA A 53 9.34 5.62 -6.74
C ALA A 53 10.19 5.34 -5.51
N ILE A 54 9.66 5.62 -4.32
CA ILE A 54 10.34 5.38 -3.04
C ILE A 54 10.59 3.88 -2.88
N ARG A 55 11.84 3.49 -2.62
CA ARG A 55 12.22 2.11 -2.39
C ARG A 55 12.04 1.76 -0.92
N GLY A 56 10.97 1.07 -0.60
CA GLY A 56 10.55 0.76 0.76
C GLY A 56 9.21 1.41 1.10
N GLY A 57 8.81 1.37 2.35
CA GLY A 57 7.51 1.89 2.75
C GLY A 57 6.34 0.99 2.36
N ILE A 58 5.24 1.61 1.98
CA ILE A 58 4.04 0.96 1.42
C ILE A 58 3.71 1.61 0.07
N PRO A 59 4.47 1.33 -1.00
CA PRO A 59 4.14 1.83 -2.34
C PRO A 59 2.83 1.23 -2.86
N ILE A 60 2.07 2.04 -3.58
CA ILE A 60 0.82 1.62 -4.23
C ILE A 60 1.13 1.12 -5.63
N VAL A 61 0.78 -0.12 -5.90
CA VAL A 61 0.82 -0.71 -7.24
C VAL A 61 -0.53 -0.47 -7.90
N PHE A 62 -0.55 0.23 -9.05
CA PHE A 62 -1.75 0.45 -9.84
C PHE A 62 -1.40 1.07 -11.21
N PRO A 63 -2.02 0.67 -12.35
CA PRO A 63 -3.07 -0.33 -12.47
C PRO A 63 -2.57 -1.74 -12.81
N GLN A 64 -1.26 -1.98 -12.81
CA GLN A 64 -0.68 -3.31 -13.08
C GLN A 64 0.33 -3.72 -12.00
N PHE A 65 0.39 -5.03 -11.72
CA PHE A 65 1.44 -5.65 -10.92
C PHE A 65 2.53 -6.22 -11.84
N GLY A 66 3.80 -5.99 -11.49
CA GLY A 66 4.89 -6.37 -12.38
C GLY A 66 4.94 -5.47 -13.61
N ARG A 67 5.11 -6.09 -14.78
CA ARG A 67 5.16 -5.41 -16.08
C ARG A 67 4.50 -6.26 -17.19
N PRO A 68 3.25 -6.71 -17.01
CA PRO A 68 2.55 -7.50 -18.02
C PRO A 68 2.30 -6.69 -19.30
N ASP A 69 2.07 -5.38 -19.20
CA ASP A 69 2.10 -4.46 -20.32
C ASP A 69 3.41 -3.65 -20.27
N GLU A 70 4.32 -3.95 -21.20
CA GLU A 70 5.64 -3.32 -21.26
C GLU A 70 5.60 -1.83 -21.62
N ARG A 71 4.49 -1.36 -22.17
CA ARG A 71 4.28 0.07 -22.48
C ARG A 71 4.16 0.91 -21.23
N MET A 72 3.71 0.33 -20.11
CA MET A 72 3.61 1.01 -18.83
C MET A 72 4.83 0.75 -17.92
N PRO A 73 5.13 1.67 -16.99
CA PRO A 73 6.15 1.44 -15.97
C PRO A 73 5.83 0.19 -15.13
N GLN A 74 6.87 -0.49 -14.67
CA GLN A 74 6.71 -1.60 -13.71
C GLN A 74 5.89 -1.15 -12.49
N HIS A 75 4.88 -1.94 -12.12
CA HIS A 75 3.94 -1.66 -11.04
C HIS A 75 3.03 -0.46 -11.28
N GLY A 76 2.85 -0.05 -12.54
CA GLY A 76 2.04 1.08 -12.93
C GLY A 76 2.70 2.42 -12.62
N PHE A 77 1.91 3.48 -12.59
CA PHE A 77 2.41 4.85 -12.62
C PHE A 77 2.03 5.70 -11.40
N VAL A 78 1.02 5.33 -10.60
CA VAL A 78 0.52 6.19 -9.52
C VAL A 78 1.51 6.39 -8.38
N ARG A 79 2.44 5.44 -8.17
CA ARG A 79 3.51 5.56 -7.19
C ARG A 79 4.61 6.55 -7.58
N ASN A 80 4.60 7.01 -8.83
CA ASN A 80 5.53 8.02 -9.37
C ASN A 80 4.85 9.38 -9.56
N ALA A 81 3.66 9.57 -9.01
CA ALA A 81 2.89 10.80 -9.14
C ALA A 81 2.70 11.48 -7.77
N LYS A 82 2.48 12.79 -7.79
CA LYS A 82 2.15 13.56 -6.58
C LYS A 82 0.65 13.46 -6.31
N TRP A 83 0.29 13.01 -5.11
CA TRP A 83 -1.08 12.94 -4.65
C TRP A 83 -1.48 14.20 -3.89
N THR A 84 -2.78 14.48 -3.89
CA THR A 84 -3.36 15.61 -3.17
C THR A 84 -3.86 15.15 -1.80
N LEU A 85 -3.59 15.93 -0.76
CA LEU A 85 -4.20 15.71 0.55
C LEU A 85 -5.66 16.19 0.46
N LEU A 86 -6.60 15.26 0.59
CA LEU A 86 -8.04 15.54 0.57
C LEU A 86 -8.54 15.88 1.97
N GLU A 87 -8.07 15.12 2.97
CA GLU A 87 -8.38 15.32 4.37
C GLU A 87 -7.12 15.09 5.19
N GLY A 88 -6.77 16.04 6.05
CA GLY A 88 -5.56 15.99 6.88
C GLY A 88 -5.88 15.97 8.35
N ASN A 89 -5.18 15.11 9.09
CA ASN A 89 -5.14 15.06 10.55
C ASN A 89 -6.51 15.19 11.23
N SER A 90 -7.54 14.55 10.67
CA SER A 90 -8.80 14.42 11.41
C SER A 90 -8.56 13.52 12.62
N VAL A 91 -8.98 14.02 13.78
CA VAL A 91 -8.87 13.30 15.04
C VAL A 91 -10.27 12.95 15.48
N ASN A 92 -10.60 11.66 15.47
CA ASN A 92 -11.78 11.17 16.16
C ASN A 92 -11.36 10.79 17.58
N GLN A 93 -11.72 11.59 18.57
CA GLN A 93 -11.22 11.48 19.93
C GLN A 93 -12.36 11.36 20.93
N GLU A 94 -12.67 10.13 21.34
CA GLU A 94 -13.46 9.89 22.56
C GLU A 94 -12.58 9.97 23.83
N SER A 95 -11.31 9.52 23.70
CA SER A 95 -10.27 9.62 24.73
C SER A 95 -8.89 9.52 24.07
N ALA A 96 -7.83 9.97 24.78
CA ALA A 96 -6.44 9.84 24.27
C ALA A 96 -6.04 8.38 23.99
N GLU A 97 -6.59 7.42 24.74
CA GLU A 97 -6.32 5.99 24.57
C GLU A 97 -6.99 5.39 23.34
N HIS A 98 -8.10 5.96 22.87
CA HIS A 98 -8.89 5.48 21.74
C HIS A 98 -8.86 6.43 20.54
N ALA A 99 -7.97 7.42 20.57
CA ALA A 99 -7.85 8.37 19.47
C ALA A 99 -7.54 7.64 18.13
N GLU A 100 -8.21 8.07 17.07
CA GLU A 100 -7.89 7.70 15.69
C GLU A 100 -7.39 8.94 14.96
N ILE A 101 -6.16 8.89 14.49
CA ILE A 101 -5.58 9.98 13.69
C ILE A 101 -5.58 9.53 12.24
N MET A 102 -6.19 10.30 11.35
CA MET A 102 -6.37 9.89 9.97
C MET A 102 -6.00 10.99 8.98
N CYS A 103 -5.50 10.59 7.82
CA CYS A 103 -5.45 11.43 6.63
C CYS A 103 -5.94 10.65 5.40
N THR A 104 -6.42 11.39 4.42
CA THR A 104 -6.82 10.84 3.11
C THR A 104 -6.11 11.58 2.00
N LEU A 105 -5.42 10.82 1.14
CA LEU A 105 -4.79 11.34 -0.07
C LEU A 105 -5.55 10.83 -1.30
N GLY A 106 -5.64 11.65 -2.34
CA GLY A 106 -6.34 11.31 -3.58
C GLY A 106 -5.53 11.63 -4.82
N ILE A 107 -5.78 10.85 -5.87
CA ILE A 107 -5.29 11.10 -7.23
C ILE A 107 -6.33 10.64 -8.24
N GLY A 108 -6.44 11.32 -9.35
CA GLY A 108 -7.33 10.96 -10.44
C GLY A 108 -6.60 10.94 -11.79
N HIS A 109 -7.30 10.47 -12.80
CA HIS A 109 -6.79 10.40 -14.18
C HIS A 109 -6.33 11.75 -14.74
N GLU A 110 -6.84 12.86 -14.21
CA GLU A 110 -6.43 14.22 -14.60
C GLU A 110 -5.01 14.54 -14.16
N SER A 111 -4.56 13.96 -13.04
CA SER A 111 -3.25 14.21 -12.44
C SER A 111 -2.25 13.10 -12.72
N ALA A 112 -2.72 11.89 -13.00
CA ALA A 112 -1.90 10.75 -13.36
C ALA A 112 -2.63 9.89 -14.37
N THR A 113 -2.12 9.80 -15.58
CA THR A 113 -2.65 8.99 -16.67
C THR A 113 -1.52 8.36 -17.45
N HIS A 114 -1.85 7.36 -18.25
CA HIS A 114 -0.94 6.73 -19.18
C HIS A 114 -1.68 6.28 -20.42
N GLU A 115 -1.12 6.54 -21.59
CA GLU A 115 -1.73 6.23 -22.89
C GLU A 115 -2.09 4.75 -23.07
N ALA A 116 -1.30 3.85 -22.47
CA ALA A 116 -1.56 2.41 -22.49
C ALA A 116 -2.72 1.99 -21.57
N TRP A 117 -3.23 2.88 -20.71
CA TRP A 117 -4.34 2.62 -19.80
C TRP A 117 -5.20 3.89 -19.62
N PRO A 118 -5.92 4.35 -20.67
CA PRO A 118 -6.61 5.64 -20.71
C PRO A 118 -8.01 5.59 -20.09
N HIS A 119 -8.12 5.12 -18.85
CA HIS A 119 -9.41 5.00 -18.16
C HIS A 119 -9.62 6.16 -17.18
N PRO A 120 -10.83 6.75 -17.13
CA PRO A 120 -11.20 7.71 -16.10
C PRO A 120 -11.34 7.02 -14.75
N TYR A 121 -10.49 7.38 -13.80
CA TYR A 121 -10.47 6.80 -12.45
C TYR A 121 -10.19 7.83 -11.37
N LYS A 122 -10.49 7.47 -10.14
CA LYS A 122 -10.06 8.14 -8.91
C LYS A 122 -9.56 7.09 -7.93
N LEU A 123 -8.44 7.38 -7.28
CA LEU A 123 -7.94 6.63 -6.14
C LEU A 123 -7.96 7.49 -4.89
N GLU A 124 -8.32 6.90 -3.77
CA GLU A 124 -8.26 7.51 -2.45
C GLU A 124 -7.58 6.55 -1.48
N LEU A 125 -6.49 6.99 -0.89
CA LEU A 125 -5.78 6.28 0.17
C LEU A 125 -6.11 6.92 1.51
N ALA A 126 -6.84 6.19 2.36
CA ALA A 126 -7.02 6.55 3.76
C ALA A 126 -5.95 5.84 4.60
N VAL A 127 -5.27 6.61 5.45
CA VAL A 127 -4.28 6.11 6.40
C VAL A 127 -4.74 6.46 7.81
N LYS A 128 -4.99 5.46 8.64
CA LYS A 128 -5.41 5.58 10.03
C LYS A 128 -4.34 5.10 10.97
N LEU A 129 -3.92 5.95 11.87
CA LEU A 129 -3.05 5.63 12.98
C LEU A 129 -3.90 5.44 14.24
N LEU A 130 -3.90 4.22 14.77
CA LEU A 130 -4.56 3.82 16.01
C LEU A 130 -3.51 3.53 17.10
N PRO A 131 -3.90 3.34 18.36
CA PRO A 131 -2.96 3.15 19.47
C PRO A 131 -1.87 2.09 19.25
N SER A 132 -2.21 0.97 18.59
CA SER A 132 -1.28 -0.16 18.41
C SER A 132 -1.18 -0.68 16.98
N LYS A 133 -1.82 -0.01 16.02
CA LYS A 133 -1.87 -0.47 14.62
C LYS A 133 -1.99 0.69 13.63
N LEU A 134 -1.52 0.44 12.42
CA LEU A 134 -1.75 1.27 11.25
C LEU A 134 -2.72 0.55 10.31
N VAL A 135 -3.73 1.26 9.83
CA VAL A 135 -4.69 0.77 8.85
C VAL A 135 -4.57 1.60 7.60
N THR A 136 -4.43 0.95 6.45
CA THR A 136 -4.41 1.59 5.13
C THR A 136 -5.54 1.03 4.28
N SER A 137 -6.35 1.92 3.72
CA SER A 137 -7.47 1.59 2.83
C SER A 137 -7.30 2.30 1.51
N LEU A 138 -7.30 1.53 0.41
CA LEU A 138 -7.27 2.09 -0.94
C LEU A 138 -8.63 1.90 -1.61
N THR A 139 -9.27 3.00 -1.97
CA THR A 139 -10.53 3.02 -2.72
C THR A 139 -10.25 3.32 -4.18
N VAL A 140 -10.78 2.48 -5.07
CA VAL A 140 -10.70 2.66 -6.53
C VAL A 140 -12.09 2.96 -7.06
N THR A 141 -12.25 4.12 -7.69
CA THR A 141 -13.52 4.55 -8.28
C THR A 141 -13.38 4.63 -9.80
N ASN A 142 -14.28 3.96 -10.52
CA ASN A 142 -14.42 4.11 -11.96
C ASN A 142 -15.30 5.31 -12.26
N LEU A 143 -14.74 6.34 -12.87
CA LEU A 143 -15.45 7.57 -13.28
C LEU A 143 -15.99 7.47 -14.70
N GLY A 144 -15.61 6.45 -15.45
CA GLY A 144 -16.05 6.25 -16.84
C GLY A 144 -17.36 5.46 -16.96
N ALA A 145 -17.87 5.41 -18.17
CA ALA A 145 -19.06 4.61 -18.51
C ALA A 145 -18.74 3.13 -18.76
N ALA A 146 -17.52 2.85 -19.23
CA ALA A 146 -17.05 1.50 -19.53
C ALA A 146 -16.36 0.87 -18.31
N ALA A 147 -16.50 -0.45 -18.15
CA ALA A 147 -15.73 -1.19 -17.18
C ALA A 147 -14.25 -1.23 -17.59
N PHE A 148 -13.35 -1.27 -16.63
CA PHE A 148 -11.93 -1.49 -16.84
C PHE A 148 -11.38 -2.57 -15.91
N GLU A 149 -10.30 -3.17 -16.31
CA GLU A 149 -9.55 -4.12 -15.48
C GLU A 149 -8.32 -3.44 -14.89
N PHE A 150 -7.99 -3.81 -13.68
CA PHE A 150 -6.77 -3.36 -13.00
C PHE A 150 -6.24 -4.42 -12.04
N GLN A 151 -4.98 -4.29 -11.70
CA GLN A 151 -4.33 -5.01 -10.61
C GLN A 151 -3.83 -3.98 -9.59
N THR A 152 -3.97 -4.27 -8.33
CA THR A 152 -3.48 -3.40 -7.26
C THR A 152 -2.86 -4.20 -6.12
N LEU A 153 -1.92 -3.56 -5.43
CA LEU A 153 -1.25 -4.10 -4.26
C LEU A 153 -0.72 -2.94 -3.40
N LEU A 154 -0.88 -3.05 -2.10
CA LEU A 154 -0.13 -2.27 -1.12
C LEU A 154 1.17 -3.04 -0.82
N HIS A 155 2.28 -2.61 -1.46
CA HIS A 155 3.55 -3.33 -1.48
C HIS A 155 4.38 -3.03 -0.22
N THR A 156 3.99 -3.61 0.90
CA THR A 156 4.56 -3.30 2.21
C THR A 156 5.96 -3.88 2.39
N TYR A 157 6.90 -3.04 2.85
CA TYR A 157 8.23 -3.43 3.29
C TYR A 157 8.29 -3.33 4.82
N TYR A 158 8.45 -4.47 5.48
CA TYR A 158 8.58 -4.54 6.93
C TYR A 158 10.01 -4.39 7.39
N ALA A 159 10.22 -3.65 8.49
CA ALA A 159 11.49 -3.62 9.19
C ALA A 159 11.66 -4.91 9.98
N VAL A 160 12.72 -5.66 9.70
CA VAL A 160 13.06 -6.92 10.36
C VAL A 160 14.53 -6.91 10.74
N ASP A 161 14.87 -7.49 11.88
CA ASP A 161 16.26 -7.52 12.36
C ASP A 161 17.15 -8.38 11.44
N HIS A 162 16.63 -9.55 11.05
CA HIS A 162 17.35 -10.44 10.14
C HIS A 162 16.38 -11.30 9.33
N ILE A 163 16.55 -11.31 8.02
CA ILE A 163 15.64 -11.99 7.08
C ILE A 163 15.54 -13.52 7.32
N SER A 164 16.60 -14.16 7.81
CA SER A 164 16.60 -15.60 8.08
C SER A 164 15.70 -15.99 9.26
N HIS A 165 15.31 -15.03 10.11
CA HIS A 165 14.46 -15.27 11.27
C HIS A 165 12.99 -14.95 10.99
N VAL A 166 12.68 -14.54 9.76
CA VAL A 166 11.32 -14.16 9.38
C VAL A 166 10.52 -15.38 8.94
N GLN A 167 9.36 -15.57 9.57
CA GLN A 167 8.35 -16.52 9.12
C GLN A 167 7.11 -15.75 8.64
N VAL A 168 6.59 -16.14 7.50
CA VAL A 168 5.36 -15.56 6.94
C VAL A 168 4.27 -16.61 7.00
N GLY A 169 3.25 -16.36 7.83
CA GLY A 169 2.06 -17.18 7.93
C GLY A 169 0.85 -16.48 7.34
N ALA A 170 0.07 -17.15 6.51
CA ALA A 170 -1.23 -16.67 6.08
C ALA A 170 -2.31 -17.40 6.91
N ARG A 171 -3.06 -16.64 7.72
CA ARG A 171 -4.30 -17.17 8.31
C ARG A 171 -5.42 -16.88 7.33
N VAL A 172 -5.94 -17.90 6.68
CA VAL A 172 -7.22 -17.79 5.98
C VAL A 172 -8.31 -17.79 7.06
N HIS A 173 -8.68 -16.61 7.53
CA HIS A 173 -9.85 -16.42 8.36
C HIS A 173 -11.06 -16.43 7.43
N ASP A 174 -11.71 -17.51 7.42
CA ASP A 174 -13.09 -17.79 7.07
C ASP A 174 -13.23 -18.98 6.11
N ARG A 175 -13.56 -20.13 6.68
CA ARG A 175 -14.00 -21.30 5.91
C ARG A 175 -15.37 -21.08 5.25
N ASN A 176 -16.03 -19.95 5.53
CA ASN A 176 -17.35 -19.59 5.02
C ASN A 176 -17.32 -18.43 4.02
N CYS A 177 -16.15 -17.99 3.53
CA CYS A 177 -16.10 -17.03 2.45
C CYS A 177 -16.54 -17.73 1.15
N PRO A 178 -17.74 -17.45 0.60
CA PRO A 178 -18.18 -18.10 -0.62
C PRO A 178 -17.20 -17.76 -1.74
N SER A 179 -16.82 -18.77 -2.52
CA SER A 179 -15.95 -18.61 -3.70
C SER A 179 -16.48 -17.57 -4.72
N ALA A 180 -17.74 -17.18 -4.61
CA ALA A 180 -18.39 -16.12 -5.37
C ALA A 180 -17.88 -14.69 -5.07
N TRP A 181 -17.23 -14.45 -3.93
CA TRP A 181 -16.70 -13.12 -3.59
C TRP A 181 -15.48 -12.72 -4.42
N TRP A 182 -14.74 -13.70 -4.91
CA TRP A 182 -13.63 -13.48 -5.86
C TRP A 182 -14.10 -13.04 -7.25
N ALA A 183 -15.30 -13.45 -7.63
CA ALA A 183 -15.90 -13.11 -8.92
C ALA A 183 -16.62 -11.76 -8.90
N ALA A 184 -16.91 -11.20 -7.72
CA ALA A 184 -17.68 -9.96 -7.55
C ALA A 184 -16.80 -8.72 -7.30
N GLY A 185 -15.47 -8.82 -7.38
CA GLY A 185 -14.57 -7.67 -7.18
C GLY A 185 -14.52 -7.17 -5.74
N HIS A 186 -14.96 -7.96 -4.77
CA HIS A 186 -14.85 -7.62 -3.35
C HIS A 186 -13.49 -8.03 -2.82
N CYS A 187 -12.86 -7.10 -2.17
CA CYS A 187 -11.48 -7.16 -1.74
C CYS A 187 -11.23 -8.17 -0.63
N ALA A 188 -10.22 -9.01 -0.81
CA ALA A 188 -9.70 -9.87 0.25
C ALA A 188 -8.99 -9.01 1.31
N GLN A 189 -9.43 -9.11 2.57
CA GLN A 189 -8.65 -8.65 3.71
C GLN A 189 -7.42 -9.55 3.85
N ASN A 190 -6.27 -9.11 3.38
CA ASN A 190 -5.00 -9.77 3.65
C ASN A 190 -4.48 -9.31 5.02
N CYS A 191 -4.87 -9.97 6.08
CA CYS A 191 -4.18 -9.86 7.36
C CYS A 191 -2.94 -10.75 7.32
N LEU A 192 -1.77 -10.16 7.13
CA LEU A 192 -0.49 -10.81 7.43
C LEU A 192 -0.23 -10.61 8.92
N SER A 193 -0.23 -11.69 9.70
CA SER A 193 0.28 -11.69 11.07
C SER A 193 1.73 -12.16 11.01
N LEU A 194 2.64 -11.30 11.40
CA LEU A 194 4.01 -11.70 11.74
C LEU A 194 4.02 -11.92 13.25
N ASP A 195 4.33 -13.13 13.70
CA ASP A 195 4.37 -13.43 15.13
C ASP A 195 5.33 -12.47 15.84
N GLY A 196 4.78 -11.72 16.81
CA GLY A 196 5.50 -10.67 17.54
C GLY A 196 5.58 -9.30 16.87
N LEU A 197 4.99 -9.09 15.68
CA LEU A 197 4.88 -7.81 14.99
C LEU A 197 3.45 -7.27 15.08
N ALA A 198 3.32 -5.95 15.19
CA ALA A 198 2.02 -5.30 15.09
C ALA A 198 1.33 -5.68 13.77
N SER A 199 0.09 -6.12 13.82
CA SER A 199 -0.67 -6.46 12.62
C SER A 199 -0.97 -5.20 11.81
N LEU A 200 -0.67 -5.23 10.53
CA LEU A 200 -1.07 -4.18 9.58
C LEU A 200 -2.20 -4.74 8.70
N PRO A 201 -3.47 -4.45 9.01
CA PRO A 201 -4.54 -4.72 8.07
C PRO A 201 -4.43 -3.76 6.90
N ALA A 202 -4.41 -4.29 5.69
CA ALA A 202 -4.54 -3.53 4.46
C ALA A 202 -5.88 -3.88 3.84
N LEU A 203 -6.74 -2.87 3.66
CA LEU A 203 -8.03 -3.02 3.01
C LEU A 203 -7.97 -2.30 1.66
N VAL A 204 -8.35 -3.00 0.59
CA VAL A 204 -8.59 -2.40 -0.70
C VAL A 204 -10.09 -2.46 -0.98
N GLU A 205 -10.74 -1.32 -1.03
CA GLU A 205 -12.16 -1.21 -1.32
C GLU A 205 -12.37 -0.74 -2.77
N CYS A 206 -13.31 -1.38 -3.46
CA CYS A 206 -13.75 -0.94 -4.77
C CYS A 206 -15.14 -0.33 -4.66
N ALA A 207 -15.22 0.99 -4.80
CA ALA A 207 -16.49 1.69 -4.88
C ALA A 207 -16.84 1.98 -6.34
N SER A 208 -17.96 1.46 -6.83
CA SER A 208 -18.48 1.82 -8.15
C SER A 208 -19.99 1.72 -8.17
N PRO A 209 -20.70 2.74 -8.67
CA PRO A 209 -22.09 2.61 -9.07
C PRO A 209 -22.25 1.81 -10.37
N ARG A 210 -21.16 1.47 -11.07
CA ARG A 210 -21.14 0.71 -12.33
C ARG A 210 -20.04 -0.35 -12.24
N ARG A 211 -20.34 -1.56 -12.71
CA ARG A 211 -19.51 -2.77 -12.57
C ARG A 211 -18.03 -2.53 -12.89
N ILE A 212 -17.17 -2.78 -11.92
CA ILE A 212 -15.73 -2.96 -12.08
C ILE A 212 -15.51 -4.47 -12.24
N CYS A 213 -15.01 -4.91 -13.39
CA CYS A 213 -14.57 -6.28 -13.56
C CYS A 213 -13.10 -6.34 -13.15
N ALA A 214 -12.80 -6.91 -11.98
CA ALA A 214 -11.44 -7.33 -11.67
C ALA A 214 -11.14 -8.59 -12.50
N ALA A 215 -10.06 -8.60 -13.27
CA ALA A 215 -9.67 -9.74 -14.08
C ALA A 215 -9.34 -10.95 -13.21
N GLY A 216 -10.30 -11.86 -13.08
CA GLY A 216 -10.16 -13.11 -12.38
C GLY A 216 -9.39 -14.13 -13.20
N ARG A 217 -8.06 -14.06 -13.27
CA ARG A 217 -7.26 -15.26 -13.52
C ARG A 217 -6.88 -15.86 -12.18
N ARG A 218 -7.13 -17.17 -12.02
CA ARG A 218 -6.78 -17.94 -10.81
C ARG A 218 -5.37 -17.59 -10.38
N PRO A 219 -5.13 -17.16 -9.13
CA PRO A 219 -3.79 -16.92 -8.65
C PRO A 219 -3.05 -18.26 -8.62
N ARG A 220 -2.11 -18.43 -9.53
CA ARG A 220 -1.04 -19.38 -9.29
C ARG A 220 -0.22 -18.78 -8.15
N ARG A 221 -0.18 -19.48 -7.02
CA ARG A 221 0.67 -19.26 -5.83
C ARG A 221 1.08 -17.78 -5.61
N LEU A 222 0.67 -17.24 -4.48
CA LEU A 222 1.25 -16.01 -3.90
C LEU A 222 2.78 -16.15 -3.89
N GLN A 223 3.45 -15.54 -4.86
CA GLN A 223 4.88 -15.38 -4.84
C GLN A 223 5.16 -14.10 -4.06
N LEU A 224 5.47 -14.26 -2.78
CA LEU A 224 6.06 -13.20 -1.98
C LEU A 224 7.37 -12.82 -2.66
N CYS A 225 7.48 -11.60 -3.18
CA CYS A 225 8.71 -11.08 -3.76
C CYS A 225 9.73 -10.81 -2.64
N GLY A 226 10.45 -11.85 -2.25
CA GLY A 226 11.64 -11.82 -1.44
C GLY A 226 12.72 -12.63 -2.11
N GLN A 227 13.22 -12.21 -3.27
CA GLN A 227 14.45 -12.76 -3.81
C GLN A 227 15.63 -11.93 -3.29
N ALA A 228 16.36 -12.52 -2.33
CA ALA A 228 17.74 -12.14 -2.08
C ALA A 228 18.58 -12.46 -3.33
N PRO A 229 19.60 -11.65 -3.66
CA PRO A 229 20.52 -11.97 -4.75
C PRO A 229 21.24 -13.28 -4.43
N ALA A 230 21.19 -14.22 -5.37
CA ALA A 230 21.97 -15.46 -5.32
C ALA A 230 23.46 -15.11 -5.23
N GLY A 231 24.11 -15.53 -4.16
CA GLY A 231 25.55 -15.52 -4.04
C GLY A 231 26.20 -16.46 -5.07
N PRO A 232 27.46 -16.25 -5.45
CA PRO A 232 28.12 -17.04 -6.49
C PRO A 232 28.23 -18.50 -6.07
N GLN A 233 27.69 -19.38 -6.86
CA GLN A 233 27.89 -20.82 -6.72
C GLN A 233 29.34 -21.14 -7.11
N GLY A 234 30.14 -21.56 -6.13
CA GLY A 234 31.45 -22.14 -6.36
C GLY A 234 31.31 -23.43 -7.17
N ARG A 235 32.11 -23.55 -8.23
CA ARG A 235 32.28 -24.80 -8.99
C ARG A 235 33.02 -25.81 -8.13
N PRO A 236 32.61 -27.08 -8.12
CA PRO A 236 33.49 -28.12 -7.62
C PRO A 236 34.56 -28.43 -8.67
N SER A 237 35.78 -28.66 -8.17
CA SER A 237 36.96 -29.18 -8.88
C SER A 237 36.76 -30.61 -9.31
#